data_bf158e221a34a075ff0b9d907fdebcd7
#
_entry.id   bf158e221a34a075ff0b9d907fdebcd7
#
_cell.length_a   1.000
_cell.length_b   1.000
_cell.length_c   1.000
_cell.angle_alpha   90.00
_cell.angle_beta   90.00
_cell.angle_gamma   90.00
#
_symmetry.space_group_name_H-M   'P 1'
#
loop_
_entity.id
_entity.type
_entity.pdbx_description
1 polymer ?
#
loop_
_entity_poly.entity_id
_entity_poly.type
_entity_poly.pdbx_seq_one_letter_code
_entity_poly.pdbx_strand_id
1 'polypeptide(L)'
;MGAGLGRRQVHAVAACYFVASFAALGLPPYLTQILPELGDASARWAGLLYVVPTVFGALGAPLWGRAADRFGRKRLLLRAQLGLAVSFLLAGWAESFAAFVTALVLQGVLGGTFAASNGYLAAALTGSGLSRALTLMQGAARAALVLAPIVVGSLSPWVSPHRQYALLAVLPLAAAAMLAALPEPTAERPDPTGTPDAADAPQTSAPLAPLKALYAFEFAFVFSTVISFPYLIALVEDRIPGLSPVVSGALFALPHLCYLLFALRVHQVVERRPMQGIAAGFGLVALGLAGHGAADSLAAFTGVRLLLGAGLTLGLVSLSVLAAECAHGRPPGGMFGTLELVSKGGAVAAGLAAAAGNSLLGLSAPLLTGTAIALVALAAATLPALFRRSPRIRWSR
;
A
#
# COMPACT_ATOMS: atom_id res chain seq x y z
N MET A 1 -31.83 -16.23 10.52
CA MET A 1 -30.47 -16.64 10.14
C MET A 1 -30.11 -15.85 8.88
N GLY A 2 -29.51 -14.67 9.02
CA GLY A 2 -29.07 -13.83 7.92
C GLY A 2 -27.86 -14.50 7.26
N ALA A 3 -27.90 -14.65 5.94
CA ALA A 3 -26.79 -15.18 5.18
C ALA A 3 -25.66 -14.12 5.11
N GLY A 4 -24.79 -14.11 6.10
CA GLY A 4 -23.55 -13.35 6.05
C GLY A 4 -22.75 -13.74 4.81
N LEU A 5 -21.84 -12.86 4.35
CA LEU A 5 -20.96 -13.14 3.21
C LEU A 5 -20.30 -14.51 3.34
N GLY A 6 -20.56 -15.40 2.38
CA GLY A 6 -19.94 -16.71 2.32
C GLY A 6 -18.43 -16.59 2.08
N ARG A 7 -17.66 -17.60 2.52
CA ARG A 7 -16.18 -17.65 2.31
C ARG A 7 -15.80 -17.39 0.85
N ARG A 8 -16.60 -17.89 -0.12
CA ARG A 8 -16.37 -17.68 -1.55
C ARG A 8 -16.39 -16.21 -1.96
N GLN A 9 -17.33 -15.43 -1.42
CA GLN A 9 -17.46 -13.98 -1.72
C GLN A 9 -16.26 -13.20 -1.15
N VAL A 10 -15.83 -13.51 0.07
CA VAL A 10 -14.64 -12.89 0.69
C VAL A 10 -13.40 -13.16 -0.15
N HIS A 11 -13.19 -14.41 -0.60
CA HIS A 11 -12.05 -14.75 -1.44
C HIS A 11 -12.13 -14.09 -2.83
N ALA A 12 -13.32 -13.96 -3.40
CA ALA A 12 -13.51 -13.26 -4.68
C ALA A 12 -13.17 -11.76 -4.55
N VAL A 13 -13.59 -11.11 -3.46
CA VAL A 13 -13.19 -9.72 -3.19
C VAL A 13 -11.67 -9.62 -2.96
N ALA A 14 -11.07 -10.60 -2.27
CA ALA A 14 -9.61 -10.66 -2.12
C ALA A 14 -8.88 -10.83 -3.46
N ALA A 15 -9.42 -11.64 -4.36
CA ALA A 15 -8.89 -11.77 -5.71
C ALA A 15 -9.00 -10.46 -6.51
N CYS A 16 -10.12 -9.72 -6.39
CA CYS A 16 -10.25 -8.39 -6.99
C CYS A 16 -9.23 -7.40 -6.42
N TYR A 17 -9.01 -7.46 -5.11
CA TYR A 17 -8.02 -6.63 -4.43
C TYR A 17 -6.59 -6.97 -4.87
N PHE A 18 -6.28 -8.26 -5.00
CA PHE A 18 -5.00 -8.74 -5.55
C PHE A 18 -4.79 -8.24 -6.98
N VAL A 19 -5.77 -8.41 -7.86
CA VAL A 19 -5.71 -7.97 -9.25
C VAL A 19 -5.48 -6.46 -9.36
N ALA A 20 -6.23 -5.66 -8.59
CA ALA A 20 -6.05 -4.21 -8.57
C ALA A 20 -4.67 -3.82 -8.05
N SER A 21 -4.18 -4.50 -7.00
CA SER A 21 -2.85 -4.28 -6.45
C SER A 21 -1.75 -4.70 -7.43
N PHE A 22 -1.92 -5.84 -8.10
CA PHE A 22 -0.97 -6.35 -9.09
C PHE A 22 -0.74 -5.32 -10.20
N ALA A 23 -1.81 -4.80 -10.73
CA ALA A 23 -1.78 -3.86 -11.82
C ALA A 23 -1.31 -2.46 -11.37
N ALA A 24 -1.82 -1.97 -10.23
CA ALA A 24 -1.50 -0.64 -9.73
C ALA A 24 -0.10 -0.52 -9.13
N LEU A 25 0.50 -1.61 -8.67
CA LEU A 25 1.77 -1.60 -7.94
C LEU A 25 2.91 -2.35 -8.67
N GLY A 26 2.58 -3.15 -9.68
CA GLY A 26 3.56 -3.94 -10.42
C GLY A 26 4.31 -3.18 -11.50
N LEU A 27 3.63 -2.27 -12.20
CA LEU A 27 4.21 -1.48 -13.29
C LEU A 27 4.94 -0.20 -12.85
N PRO A 28 4.51 0.50 -11.79
CA PRO A 28 5.20 1.74 -11.37
C PRO A 28 6.71 1.62 -11.15
N PRO A 29 7.28 0.51 -10.67
CA PRO A 29 8.72 0.34 -10.58
C PRO A 29 9.46 0.41 -11.94
N TYR A 30 8.75 0.17 -13.04
CA TYR A 30 9.26 0.20 -14.40
C TYR A 30 9.00 1.54 -15.14
N LEU A 31 8.48 2.56 -14.46
CA LEU A 31 8.23 3.87 -15.07
C LEU A 31 9.48 4.47 -15.72
N THR A 32 10.66 4.23 -15.15
CA THR A 32 11.93 4.67 -15.72
C THR A 32 12.27 3.99 -17.06
N GLN A 33 11.73 2.82 -17.33
CA GLN A 33 11.85 2.13 -18.62
C GLN A 33 10.72 2.53 -19.58
N ILE A 34 9.52 2.86 -19.07
CA ILE A 34 8.36 3.25 -19.85
C ILE A 34 8.50 4.66 -20.44
N LEU A 35 8.98 5.61 -19.63
CA LEU A 35 9.02 7.03 -20.02
C LEU A 35 9.89 7.35 -21.23
N PRO A 36 11.05 6.72 -21.44
CA PRO A 36 11.84 6.90 -22.65
C PRO A 36 11.09 6.52 -23.94
N GLU A 37 10.25 5.49 -23.92
CA GLU A 37 9.40 5.10 -25.06
C GLU A 37 8.37 6.17 -25.43
N LEU A 38 8.02 7.05 -24.47
CA LEU A 38 7.03 8.12 -24.61
C LEU A 38 7.65 9.52 -24.81
N GLY A 39 8.97 9.57 -25.02
CA GLY A 39 9.70 10.80 -25.32
C GLY A 39 10.35 11.50 -24.12
N ASP A 40 10.24 10.96 -22.90
CA ASP A 40 10.99 11.45 -21.73
C ASP A 40 12.25 10.58 -21.47
N ALA A 41 13.29 10.83 -22.24
CA ALA A 41 14.54 10.07 -22.15
C ALA A 41 15.22 10.13 -20.77
N SER A 42 14.95 11.19 -19.99
CA SER A 42 15.53 11.35 -18.64
C SER A 42 14.75 10.59 -17.56
N ALA A 43 13.54 10.11 -17.86
CA ALA A 43 12.62 9.47 -16.91
C ALA A 43 12.41 10.25 -15.58
N ARG A 44 12.66 11.57 -15.61
CA ARG A 44 12.61 12.45 -14.43
C ARG A 44 11.23 12.51 -13.77
N TRP A 45 10.18 12.25 -14.55
CA TRP A 45 8.81 12.31 -14.10
C TRP A 45 8.31 11.01 -13.41
N ALA A 46 9.13 9.95 -13.35
CA ALA A 46 8.72 8.66 -12.81
C ALA A 46 8.17 8.77 -11.38
N GLY A 47 8.83 9.52 -10.51
CA GLY A 47 8.35 9.74 -9.13
C GLY A 47 7.04 10.51 -9.07
N LEU A 48 6.83 11.50 -9.95
CA LEU A 48 5.56 12.23 -10.03
C LEU A 48 4.45 11.34 -10.57
N LEU A 49 4.70 10.60 -11.65
CA LEU A 49 3.69 9.72 -12.25
C LEU A 49 3.31 8.56 -11.33
N TYR A 50 4.23 8.12 -10.48
CA TYR A 50 3.95 7.13 -9.44
C TYR A 50 2.79 7.56 -8.52
N VAL A 51 2.68 8.84 -8.19
CA VAL A 51 1.66 9.34 -7.25
C VAL A 51 0.37 9.80 -7.91
N VAL A 52 0.37 10.04 -9.23
CA VAL A 52 -0.81 10.53 -9.97
C VAL A 52 -2.07 9.70 -9.71
N PRO A 53 -2.08 8.36 -9.86
CA PRO A 53 -3.29 7.58 -9.61
C PRO A 53 -3.77 7.68 -8.16
N THR A 54 -2.86 7.79 -7.20
CA THR A 54 -3.18 7.91 -5.77
C THR A 54 -3.84 9.23 -5.45
N VAL A 55 -3.31 10.34 -5.98
CA VAL A 55 -3.87 11.69 -5.79
C VAL A 55 -5.27 11.78 -6.37
N PHE A 56 -5.45 11.40 -7.64
CA PHE A 56 -6.75 11.46 -8.31
C PHE A 56 -7.75 10.46 -7.73
N GLY A 57 -7.28 9.31 -7.23
CA GLY A 57 -8.11 8.36 -6.49
C GLY A 57 -8.61 8.94 -5.16
N ALA A 58 -7.77 9.66 -4.44
CA ALA A 58 -8.17 10.34 -3.21
C ALA A 58 -9.19 11.46 -3.48
N LEU A 59 -9.00 12.26 -4.54
CA LEU A 59 -9.96 13.30 -4.96
C LEU A 59 -11.29 12.71 -5.42
N GLY A 60 -11.28 11.55 -6.09
CA GLY A 60 -12.49 10.85 -6.54
C GLY A 60 -13.24 10.10 -5.44
N ALA A 61 -12.59 9.76 -4.34
CA ALA A 61 -13.15 8.89 -3.29
C ALA A 61 -14.49 9.40 -2.70
N PRO A 62 -14.69 10.70 -2.39
CA PRO A 62 -15.96 11.19 -1.86
C PRO A 62 -17.13 11.06 -2.84
N LEU A 63 -16.86 11.23 -4.15
CA LEU A 63 -17.89 11.06 -5.19
C LEU A 63 -18.33 9.60 -5.29
N TRP A 64 -17.37 8.70 -5.31
CA TRP A 64 -17.63 7.27 -5.41
C TRP A 64 -18.23 6.69 -4.12
N GLY A 65 -17.92 7.26 -2.95
CA GLY A 65 -18.56 6.91 -1.68
C GLY A 65 -20.06 7.20 -1.73
N ARG A 66 -20.47 8.41 -2.14
CA ARG A 66 -21.88 8.77 -2.31
C ARG A 66 -22.58 7.93 -3.38
N ALA A 67 -21.88 7.62 -4.47
CA ALA A 67 -22.40 6.74 -5.50
C ALA A 67 -22.62 5.31 -4.98
N ALA A 68 -21.73 4.80 -4.10
CA ALA A 68 -21.87 3.49 -3.48
C ALA A 68 -23.12 3.39 -2.62
N ASP A 69 -23.40 4.42 -1.84
CA ASP A 69 -24.59 4.47 -0.97
C ASP A 69 -25.89 4.53 -1.79
N ARG A 70 -25.85 5.17 -2.97
CA ARG A 70 -27.04 5.33 -3.84
C ARG A 70 -27.28 4.13 -4.78
N PHE A 71 -26.22 3.59 -5.38
CA PHE A 71 -26.32 2.59 -6.48
C PHE A 71 -25.94 1.17 -6.07
N GLY A 72 -25.48 0.98 -4.84
CA GLY A 72 -25.05 -0.30 -4.32
C GLY A 72 -23.55 -0.56 -4.45
N ARG A 73 -23.01 -1.25 -3.46
CA ARG A 73 -21.55 -1.42 -3.28
C ARG A 73 -20.95 -2.41 -4.28
N LYS A 74 -21.70 -3.44 -4.69
CA LYS A 74 -21.28 -4.39 -5.73
C LYS A 74 -21.11 -3.69 -7.07
N ARG A 75 -22.11 -2.88 -7.47
CA ARG A 75 -22.05 -2.13 -8.74
C ARG A 75 -20.86 -1.18 -8.77
N LEU A 76 -20.56 -0.55 -7.64
CA LEU A 76 -19.43 0.34 -7.55
C LEU A 76 -18.09 -0.39 -7.66
N LEU A 77 -17.95 -1.57 -7.04
CA LEU A 77 -16.76 -2.39 -7.16
C LEU A 77 -16.56 -2.89 -8.61
N LEU A 78 -17.66 -3.29 -9.26
CA LEU A 78 -17.66 -3.69 -10.68
C LEU A 78 -17.21 -2.53 -11.58
N ARG A 79 -17.77 -1.33 -11.36
CA ARG A 79 -17.37 -0.11 -12.07
C ARG A 79 -15.87 0.17 -11.88
N ALA A 80 -15.34 0.01 -10.66
CA ALA A 80 -13.94 0.25 -10.37
C ALA A 80 -13.03 -0.71 -11.15
N GLN A 81 -13.39 -1.98 -11.29
CA GLN A 81 -12.65 -2.94 -12.12
C GLN A 81 -12.71 -2.60 -13.60
N LEU A 82 -13.88 -2.26 -14.13
CA LEU A 82 -14.02 -1.84 -15.53
C LEU A 82 -13.26 -0.55 -15.82
N GLY A 83 -13.33 0.44 -14.91
CA GLY A 83 -12.58 1.68 -15.02
C GLY A 83 -11.07 1.44 -15.02
N LEU A 84 -10.59 0.53 -14.20
CA LEU A 84 -9.18 0.12 -14.16
C LEU A 84 -8.76 -0.54 -15.48
N ALA A 85 -9.60 -1.44 -16.04
CA ALA A 85 -9.33 -2.09 -17.31
C ALA A 85 -9.21 -1.08 -18.46
N VAL A 86 -10.18 -0.15 -18.55
CA VAL A 86 -10.15 0.92 -19.57
C VAL A 86 -8.88 1.77 -19.43
N SER A 87 -8.56 2.21 -18.22
CA SER A 87 -7.37 3.03 -17.98
C SER A 87 -6.08 2.29 -18.35
N PHE A 88 -6.00 1.00 -18.14
CA PHE A 88 -4.85 0.18 -18.50
C PHE A 88 -4.73 -0.02 -20.02
N LEU A 89 -5.83 -0.24 -20.70
CA LEU A 89 -5.82 -0.27 -22.17
C LEU A 89 -5.31 1.06 -22.73
N LEU A 90 -5.83 2.18 -22.23
CA LEU A 90 -5.40 3.52 -22.66
C LEU A 90 -3.92 3.77 -22.33
N ALA A 91 -3.45 3.35 -21.16
CA ALA A 91 -2.04 3.51 -20.79
C ALA A 91 -1.12 2.68 -21.70
N GLY A 92 -1.46 1.42 -21.98
CA GLY A 92 -0.64 0.54 -22.82
C GLY A 92 -0.69 0.88 -24.30
N TRP A 93 -1.68 1.63 -24.75
CA TRP A 93 -1.80 2.13 -26.13
C TRP A 93 -1.41 3.61 -26.29
N ALA A 94 -1.01 4.27 -25.20
CA ALA A 94 -0.53 5.64 -25.27
C ALA A 94 0.69 5.77 -26.20
N GLU A 95 0.66 6.72 -27.14
CA GLU A 95 1.78 7.00 -28.04
C GLU A 95 2.50 8.30 -27.69
N SER A 96 2.10 8.93 -26.58
CA SER A 96 2.72 10.17 -26.10
C SER A 96 2.68 10.22 -24.58
N PHE A 97 3.61 11.00 -24.02
CA PHE A 97 3.67 11.30 -22.60
C PHE A 97 2.31 11.84 -22.06
N ALA A 98 1.70 12.78 -22.78
CA ALA A 98 0.42 13.38 -22.38
C ALA A 98 -0.73 12.35 -22.34
N ALA A 99 -0.81 11.46 -23.34
CA ALA A 99 -1.81 10.38 -23.37
C ALA A 99 -1.61 9.41 -22.22
N PHE A 100 -0.37 9.05 -21.90
CA PHE A 100 -0.04 8.17 -20.78
C PHE A 100 -0.41 8.81 -19.43
N VAL A 101 -0.05 10.08 -19.21
CA VAL A 101 -0.46 10.84 -18.01
C VAL A 101 -1.98 10.87 -17.87
N THR A 102 -2.71 11.12 -18.96
CA THR A 102 -4.17 11.13 -18.96
C THR A 102 -4.74 9.77 -18.56
N ALA A 103 -4.16 8.66 -19.06
CA ALA A 103 -4.55 7.32 -18.67
C ALA A 103 -4.31 7.05 -17.17
N LEU A 104 -3.20 7.53 -16.60
CA LEU A 104 -2.92 7.41 -15.16
C LEU A 104 -3.87 8.27 -14.31
N VAL A 105 -4.25 9.46 -14.77
CA VAL A 105 -5.30 10.27 -14.13
C VAL A 105 -6.62 9.52 -14.12
N LEU A 106 -7.02 8.97 -15.27
CA LEU A 106 -8.23 8.15 -15.38
C LEU A 106 -8.16 6.90 -14.49
N GLN A 107 -7.00 6.26 -14.39
CA GLN A 107 -6.78 5.15 -13.45
C GLN A 107 -7.08 5.57 -12.00
N GLY A 108 -6.66 6.75 -11.59
CA GLY A 108 -6.99 7.30 -10.27
C GLY A 108 -8.48 7.57 -10.11
N VAL A 109 -9.07 8.33 -11.03
CA VAL A 109 -10.48 8.75 -10.96
C VAL A 109 -11.43 7.57 -11.09
N LEU A 110 -11.22 6.69 -12.06
CA LEU A 110 -12.09 5.55 -12.35
C LEU A 110 -11.78 4.31 -11.49
N GLY A 111 -10.61 4.22 -10.90
CA GLY A 111 -10.21 3.15 -10.00
C GLY A 111 -10.99 3.17 -8.68
N GLY A 112 -10.30 3.00 -7.56
CA GLY A 112 -10.90 3.00 -6.23
C GLY A 112 -11.33 1.62 -5.76
N THR A 113 -10.81 0.56 -6.37
CA THR A 113 -11.08 -0.85 -6.00
C THR A 113 -10.80 -1.10 -4.51
N PHE A 114 -9.77 -0.50 -3.93
CA PHE A 114 -9.41 -0.69 -2.52
C PHE A 114 -10.52 -0.20 -1.59
N ALA A 115 -10.98 1.04 -1.77
CA ALA A 115 -12.07 1.61 -0.97
C ALA A 115 -13.38 0.87 -1.21
N ALA A 116 -13.69 0.52 -2.46
CA ALA A 116 -14.90 -0.22 -2.83
C ALA A 116 -14.91 -1.63 -2.23
N SER A 117 -13.76 -2.34 -2.22
CA SER A 117 -13.64 -3.67 -1.62
C SER A 117 -13.82 -3.63 -0.10
N ASN A 118 -13.15 -2.70 0.57
CA ASN A 118 -13.29 -2.52 2.01
C ASN A 118 -14.73 -2.14 2.38
N GLY A 119 -15.35 -1.24 1.62
CA GLY A 119 -16.75 -0.86 1.80
C GLY A 119 -17.72 -2.02 1.57
N TYR A 120 -17.47 -2.87 0.59
CA TYR A 120 -18.26 -4.07 0.32
C TYR A 120 -18.21 -5.05 1.50
N LEU A 121 -16.99 -5.31 2.02
CA LEU A 121 -16.80 -6.20 3.16
C LEU A 121 -17.40 -5.65 4.45
N ALA A 122 -17.20 -4.36 4.74
CA ALA A 122 -17.72 -3.69 5.93
C ALA A 122 -19.27 -3.59 5.96
N ALA A 123 -19.93 -3.68 4.79
CA ALA A 123 -21.40 -3.70 4.72
C ALA A 123 -22.01 -5.03 5.16
N ALA A 124 -21.23 -6.11 5.12
CA ALA A 124 -21.78 -7.45 5.29
C ALA A 124 -21.03 -8.29 6.36
N LEU A 125 -19.97 -7.77 6.93
CA LEU A 125 -19.15 -8.43 7.96
C LEU A 125 -18.91 -7.45 9.11
N THR A 126 -18.98 -7.98 10.33
CA THR A 126 -18.71 -7.23 11.57
C THR A 126 -17.68 -7.96 12.43
N GLY A 127 -17.11 -7.27 13.41
CA GLY A 127 -16.23 -7.86 14.42
C GLY A 127 -15.05 -8.64 13.86
N SER A 128 -14.80 -9.84 14.36
CA SER A 128 -13.66 -10.68 13.98
C SER A 128 -13.71 -11.18 12.53
N GLY A 129 -14.91 -11.26 11.93
CA GLY A 129 -15.09 -11.63 10.53
C GLY A 129 -14.56 -10.56 9.59
N LEU A 130 -14.90 -9.29 9.84
CA LEU A 130 -14.38 -8.14 9.09
C LEU A 130 -12.86 -8.02 9.25
N SER A 131 -12.35 -8.14 10.47
CA SER A 131 -10.91 -8.06 10.73
C SER A 131 -10.12 -9.10 9.94
N ARG A 132 -10.58 -10.37 9.92
CA ARG A 132 -9.95 -11.43 9.10
C ARG A 132 -10.00 -11.13 7.60
N ALA A 133 -11.12 -10.60 7.11
CA ALA A 133 -11.26 -10.26 5.70
C ALA A 133 -10.32 -9.11 5.31
N LEU A 134 -10.19 -8.06 6.12
CA LEU A 134 -9.25 -6.96 5.89
C LEU A 134 -7.79 -7.44 5.94
N THR A 135 -7.45 -8.35 6.85
CA THR A 135 -6.11 -8.99 6.89
C THR A 135 -5.82 -9.76 5.60
N LEU A 136 -6.82 -10.48 5.07
CA LEU A 136 -6.68 -11.16 3.77
C LEU A 136 -6.45 -10.18 2.62
N MET A 137 -7.12 -9.01 2.62
CA MET A 137 -6.87 -7.95 1.63
C MET A 137 -5.42 -7.46 1.69
N GLN A 138 -4.91 -7.19 2.88
CA GLN A 138 -3.50 -6.78 3.05
C GLN A 138 -2.53 -7.87 2.55
N GLY A 139 -2.79 -9.13 2.86
CA GLY A 139 -2.03 -10.26 2.31
C GLY A 139 -2.07 -10.31 0.78
N ALA A 140 -3.25 -10.09 0.19
CA ALA A 140 -3.43 -10.04 -1.25
C ALA A 140 -2.61 -8.90 -1.91
N ALA A 141 -2.60 -7.70 -1.31
CA ALA A 141 -1.78 -6.59 -1.80
C ALA A 141 -0.27 -6.92 -1.73
N ARG A 142 0.19 -7.55 -0.65
CA ARG A 142 1.60 -7.94 -0.51
C ARG A 142 2.00 -9.05 -1.49
N ALA A 143 1.12 -10.02 -1.71
CA ALA A 143 1.34 -11.05 -2.72
C ALA A 143 1.44 -10.44 -4.13
N ALA A 144 0.63 -9.43 -4.42
CA ALA A 144 0.71 -8.69 -5.67
C ALA A 144 2.05 -7.97 -5.83
N LEU A 145 2.55 -7.30 -4.77
CA LEU A 145 3.86 -6.64 -4.76
C LEU A 145 5.04 -7.61 -4.91
N VAL A 146 4.85 -8.89 -4.55
CA VAL A 146 5.84 -9.93 -4.81
C VAL A 146 5.77 -10.42 -6.25
N LEU A 147 4.57 -10.75 -6.72
CA LEU A 147 4.42 -11.44 -8.00
C LEU A 147 4.49 -10.48 -9.19
N ALA A 148 3.91 -9.28 -9.08
CA ALA A 148 3.78 -8.38 -10.21
C ALA A 148 5.12 -7.91 -10.79
N PRO A 149 6.11 -7.42 -10.02
CA PRO A 149 7.39 -7.00 -10.59
C PRO A 149 8.15 -8.15 -11.24
N ILE A 150 8.05 -9.37 -10.70
CA ILE A 150 8.68 -10.56 -11.26
C ILE A 150 8.03 -10.90 -12.62
N VAL A 151 6.70 -10.89 -12.68
CA VAL A 151 5.95 -11.17 -13.92
C VAL A 151 6.24 -10.11 -14.98
N VAL A 152 6.20 -8.82 -14.61
CA VAL A 152 6.52 -7.72 -15.53
C VAL A 152 7.94 -7.85 -16.06
N GLY A 153 8.92 -8.10 -15.18
CA GLY A 153 10.30 -8.33 -15.58
C GLY A 153 10.47 -9.58 -16.46
N SER A 154 9.73 -10.65 -16.18
CA SER A 154 9.76 -11.88 -17.00
C SER A 154 9.23 -11.67 -18.41
N LEU A 155 8.22 -10.81 -18.57
CA LEU A 155 7.62 -10.50 -19.85
C LEU A 155 8.39 -9.43 -20.64
N SER A 156 9.22 -8.64 -19.99
CA SER A 156 9.92 -7.50 -20.62
C SER A 156 10.77 -7.83 -21.82
N PRO A 157 11.39 -9.03 -21.97
CA PRO A 157 12.11 -9.40 -23.19
C PRO A 157 11.22 -9.55 -24.44
N TRP A 158 9.92 -9.81 -24.27
CA TRP A 158 8.97 -10.02 -25.38
C TRP A 158 8.01 -8.85 -25.56
N VAL A 159 7.63 -8.19 -24.46
CA VAL A 159 6.67 -7.09 -24.46
C VAL A 159 7.18 -6.01 -23.52
N SER A 160 7.40 -4.80 -24.03
CA SER A 160 7.89 -3.70 -23.19
C SER A 160 6.96 -3.43 -22.01
N PRO A 161 7.48 -2.97 -20.86
CA PRO A 161 6.67 -2.67 -19.68
C PRO A 161 5.52 -1.69 -19.98
N HIS A 162 5.70 -0.78 -20.93
CA HIS A 162 4.64 0.12 -21.39
C HIS A 162 3.46 -0.67 -22.00
N ARG A 163 3.74 -1.57 -22.95
CA ARG A 163 2.70 -2.37 -23.61
C ARG A 163 2.06 -3.41 -22.68
N GLN A 164 2.76 -3.81 -21.63
CA GLN A 164 2.21 -4.70 -20.61
C GLN A 164 1.01 -4.08 -19.86
N TYR A 165 0.86 -2.75 -19.80
CA TYR A 165 -0.38 -2.13 -19.28
C TYR A 165 -1.61 -2.66 -20.02
N ALA A 166 -1.58 -2.72 -21.35
CA ALA A 166 -2.72 -3.23 -22.12
C ALA A 166 -2.96 -4.72 -21.86
N LEU A 167 -1.91 -5.54 -21.75
CA LEU A 167 -2.06 -6.96 -21.40
C LEU A 167 -2.66 -7.15 -20.01
N LEU A 168 -2.23 -6.35 -19.04
CA LEU A 168 -2.71 -6.45 -17.66
C LEU A 168 -4.18 -6.01 -17.52
N ALA A 169 -4.78 -5.35 -18.53
CA ALA A 169 -6.20 -5.02 -18.53
C ALA A 169 -7.11 -6.27 -18.50
N VAL A 170 -6.59 -7.43 -18.92
CA VAL A 170 -7.33 -8.70 -18.83
C VAL A 170 -7.64 -9.07 -17.38
N LEU A 171 -6.79 -8.72 -16.43
CA LEU A 171 -6.96 -9.07 -15.03
C LEU A 171 -8.19 -8.38 -14.40
N PRO A 172 -8.33 -7.04 -14.45
CA PRO A 172 -9.53 -6.38 -13.95
C PRO A 172 -10.79 -6.73 -14.75
N LEU A 173 -10.70 -7.09 -16.03
CA LEU A 173 -11.84 -7.62 -16.78
C LEU A 173 -12.28 -8.99 -16.24
N ALA A 174 -11.34 -9.91 -15.99
CA ALA A 174 -11.63 -11.19 -15.37
C ALA A 174 -12.22 -11.01 -13.95
N ALA A 175 -11.67 -10.09 -13.16
CA ALA A 175 -12.20 -9.75 -11.84
C ALA A 175 -13.63 -9.17 -11.93
N ALA A 176 -13.92 -8.34 -12.93
CA ALA A 176 -15.27 -7.81 -13.17
C ALA A 176 -16.25 -8.93 -13.55
N ALA A 177 -15.85 -9.85 -14.42
CA ALA A 177 -16.67 -11.01 -14.79
C ALA A 177 -16.98 -11.91 -13.58
N MET A 178 -15.96 -12.18 -12.75
CA MET A 178 -16.14 -12.94 -11.52
C MET A 178 -17.10 -12.23 -10.55
N LEU A 179 -16.95 -10.92 -10.35
CA LEU A 179 -17.84 -10.13 -9.49
C LEU A 179 -19.28 -10.09 -10.01
N ALA A 180 -19.45 -10.01 -11.32
CA ALA A 180 -20.81 -10.01 -11.93
C ALA A 180 -21.58 -11.30 -11.58
N ALA A 181 -20.87 -12.44 -11.53
CA ALA A 181 -21.44 -13.74 -11.19
C ALA A 181 -21.77 -13.92 -9.68
N LEU A 182 -21.27 -13.05 -8.78
CA LEU A 182 -21.55 -13.14 -7.35
C LEU A 182 -22.90 -12.49 -7.01
N PRO A 183 -23.62 -12.99 -5.96
CA PRO A 183 -24.82 -12.33 -5.46
C PRO A 183 -24.49 -10.95 -4.83
N GLU A 184 -25.48 -10.05 -4.79
CA GLU A 184 -25.32 -8.80 -4.05
C GLU A 184 -25.22 -9.07 -2.53
N PRO A 185 -24.37 -8.34 -1.80
CA PRO A 185 -24.32 -8.45 -0.34
C PRO A 185 -25.65 -7.90 0.21
N THR A 186 -26.38 -8.74 0.93
CA THR A 186 -27.54 -8.29 1.67
C THR A 186 -27.03 -7.53 2.89
N ALA A 187 -27.33 -6.23 2.97
CA ALA A 187 -27.04 -5.47 4.18
C ALA A 187 -27.79 -6.12 5.34
N GLU A 188 -27.09 -6.53 6.37
CA GLU A 188 -27.71 -6.92 7.62
C GLU A 188 -28.41 -5.67 8.16
N ARG A 189 -29.75 -5.65 8.10
CA ARG A 189 -30.51 -4.59 8.76
C ARG A 189 -30.17 -4.65 10.25
N PRO A 190 -29.81 -3.52 10.88
CA PRO A 190 -29.71 -3.49 12.32
C PRO A 190 -31.00 -4.00 12.90
N ASP A 191 -30.95 -4.99 13.76
CA ASP A 191 -32.11 -5.52 14.45
C ASP A 191 -32.74 -4.37 15.26
N PRO A 192 -33.99 -3.92 14.94
CA PRO A 192 -34.57 -2.80 15.66
C PRO A 192 -34.91 -3.15 17.11
N THR A 193 -34.76 -4.42 17.50
CA THR A 193 -34.98 -4.92 18.86
C THR A 193 -33.71 -5.14 19.66
N GLY A 194 -32.52 -4.91 19.05
CA GLY A 194 -31.26 -4.91 19.77
C GLY A 194 -31.26 -3.78 20.80
N THR A 195 -31.32 -4.13 22.06
CA THR A 195 -30.99 -3.21 23.18
C THR A 195 -29.78 -2.41 22.81
N PRO A 196 -29.75 -1.09 23.06
CA PRO A 196 -28.58 -0.27 22.84
C PRO A 196 -27.43 -0.86 23.66
N ASP A 197 -26.61 -1.71 23.00
CA ASP A 197 -25.37 -2.19 23.60
C ASP A 197 -24.50 -0.96 23.87
N ALA A 198 -24.37 -0.63 25.14
CA ALA A 198 -23.25 0.08 25.77
C ALA A 198 -22.51 1.18 24.96
N ALA A 199 -23.15 1.79 23.94
CA ALA A 199 -22.60 2.91 23.18
C ALA A 199 -22.67 4.24 23.96
N ASP A 200 -23.42 4.29 25.07
CA ASP A 200 -23.61 5.48 25.91
C ASP A 200 -22.83 5.44 27.24
N ALA A 201 -21.89 4.53 27.41
CA ALA A 201 -20.93 4.71 28.48
C ALA A 201 -20.10 5.97 28.16
N PRO A 202 -19.89 6.90 29.13
CA PRO A 202 -19.07 8.09 28.90
C PRO A 202 -17.70 7.65 28.41
N GLN A 203 -17.44 7.91 27.12
CA GLN A 203 -16.18 7.59 26.48
C GLN A 203 -15.14 8.48 27.17
N THR A 204 -14.43 7.93 28.14
CA THR A 204 -13.20 8.54 28.63
C THR A 204 -12.29 8.66 27.42
N SER A 205 -12.18 9.88 26.91
CA SER A 205 -11.38 10.19 25.72
C SER A 205 -9.94 9.72 25.96
N ALA A 206 -9.58 8.60 25.32
CA ALA A 206 -8.23 8.08 25.41
C ALA A 206 -7.22 9.17 24.98
N PRO A 207 -6.02 9.26 25.60
CA PRO A 207 -5.07 10.32 25.33
C PRO A 207 -4.77 10.47 23.85
N LEU A 208 -4.80 11.70 23.32
CA LEU A 208 -4.55 12.00 21.90
C LEU A 208 -3.07 11.86 21.50
N ALA A 209 -2.16 11.89 22.48
CA ALA A 209 -0.71 11.84 22.21
C ALA A 209 -0.25 10.55 21.52
N PRO A 210 -0.69 9.33 21.92
CA PRO A 210 -0.33 8.10 21.20
C PRO A 210 -0.85 8.08 19.78
N LEU A 211 -2.04 8.64 19.52
CA LEU A 211 -2.64 8.68 18.20
C LEU A 211 -1.88 9.60 17.24
N LYS A 212 -1.42 10.77 17.70
CA LYS A 212 -0.58 11.67 16.91
C LYS A 212 0.76 11.03 16.56
N ALA A 213 1.35 10.31 17.52
CA ALA A 213 2.58 9.58 17.30
C ALA A 213 2.39 8.46 16.27
N LEU A 214 1.29 7.69 16.35
CA LEU A 214 0.93 6.67 15.37
C LEU A 214 0.86 7.27 13.96
N TYR A 215 0.15 8.38 13.77
CA TYR A 215 0.03 9.03 12.47
C TYR A 215 1.38 9.54 11.94
N ALA A 216 2.21 10.11 12.80
CA ALA A 216 3.55 10.57 12.41
C ALA A 216 4.45 9.39 12.01
N PHE A 217 4.44 8.30 12.76
CA PHE A 217 5.20 7.09 12.43
C PHE A 217 4.68 6.41 11.16
N GLU A 218 3.36 6.32 10.97
CA GLU A 218 2.76 5.78 9.73
C GLU A 218 3.21 6.58 8.51
N PHE A 219 3.10 7.92 8.56
CA PHE A 219 3.55 8.80 7.49
C PHE A 219 5.04 8.57 7.17
N ALA A 220 5.90 8.64 8.18
CA ALA A 220 7.35 8.49 8.03
C ALA A 220 7.72 7.10 7.52
N PHE A 221 7.00 6.06 7.97
CA PHE A 221 7.25 4.69 7.57
C PHE A 221 6.90 4.45 6.11
N VAL A 222 5.70 4.86 5.69
CA VAL A 222 5.29 4.74 4.29
C VAL A 222 6.18 5.59 3.39
N PHE A 223 6.49 6.83 3.79
CA PHE A 223 7.43 7.67 3.07
C PHE A 223 8.76 6.96 2.83
N SER A 224 9.40 6.47 3.91
CA SER A 224 10.73 5.85 3.83
C SER A 224 10.74 4.55 3.04
N THR A 225 9.68 3.74 3.13
CA THR A 225 9.63 2.44 2.44
C THR A 225 9.26 2.54 0.97
N VAL A 226 8.51 3.58 0.57
CA VAL A 226 7.99 3.75 -0.80
C VAL A 226 8.89 4.65 -1.66
N ILE A 227 9.70 5.52 -1.06
CA ILE A 227 10.50 6.53 -1.79
C ILE A 227 11.43 5.93 -2.86
N SER A 228 11.91 4.70 -2.65
CA SER A 228 12.78 4.02 -3.61
C SER A 228 12.02 3.42 -4.82
N PHE A 229 10.70 3.25 -4.74
CA PHE A 229 9.94 2.47 -5.72
C PHE A 229 10.11 2.95 -7.17
N PRO A 230 10.00 4.25 -7.48
CA PRO A 230 10.06 4.71 -8.87
C PRO A 230 11.42 4.53 -9.54
N TYR A 231 12.49 4.49 -8.75
CA TYR A 231 13.86 4.54 -9.28
C TYR A 231 14.73 3.34 -8.91
N LEU A 232 14.21 2.35 -8.16
CA LEU A 232 15.00 1.21 -7.73
C LEU A 232 15.53 0.38 -8.90
N ILE A 233 14.68 0.10 -9.89
CA ILE A 233 15.09 -0.71 -11.05
C ILE A 233 16.17 0.03 -11.84
N ALA A 234 15.99 1.33 -12.08
CA ALA A 234 17.00 2.15 -12.74
C ALA A 234 18.34 2.19 -11.98
N LEU A 235 18.28 2.26 -10.64
CA LEU A 235 19.50 2.22 -9.81
C LEU A 235 20.21 0.87 -9.92
N VAL A 236 19.46 -0.23 -9.92
CA VAL A 236 20.02 -1.58 -10.05
C VAL A 236 20.68 -1.76 -11.42
N GLU A 237 20.04 -1.28 -12.49
CA GLU A 237 20.55 -1.34 -13.86
C GLU A 237 21.79 -0.45 -14.05
N ASP A 238 21.82 0.73 -13.42
CA ASP A 238 22.99 1.63 -13.42
C ASP A 238 24.21 0.98 -12.75
N ARG A 239 23.99 0.27 -11.62
CA ARG A 239 25.06 -0.34 -10.83
C ARG A 239 25.48 -1.73 -11.33
N ILE A 240 24.59 -2.46 -11.96
CA ILE A 240 24.83 -3.81 -12.50
C ILE A 240 24.28 -3.86 -13.93
N PRO A 241 25.04 -3.30 -14.90
CA PRO A 241 24.62 -3.32 -16.30
C PRO A 241 24.42 -4.73 -16.83
N GLY A 242 23.35 -4.93 -17.59
CA GLY A 242 23.02 -6.23 -18.20
C GLY A 242 22.31 -7.22 -17.25
N LEU A 243 21.91 -6.77 -16.06
CA LEU A 243 21.11 -7.60 -15.17
C LEU A 243 19.73 -7.90 -15.80
N SER A 244 19.31 -9.16 -15.71
CA SER A 244 17.99 -9.58 -16.24
C SER A 244 16.84 -8.79 -15.55
N PRO A 245 15.84 -8.30 -16.30
CA PRO A 245 14.66 -7.62 -15.72
C PRO A 245 13.89 -8.46 -14.70
N VAL A 246 13.90 -9.79 -14.83
CA VAL A 246 13.34 -10.73 -13.84
C VAL A 246 14.05 -10.59 -12.50
N VAL A 247 15.39 -10.50 -12.51
CA VAL A 247 16.19 -10.37 -11.29
C VAL A 247 15.95 -9.00 -10.65
N SER A 248 15.87 -7.93 -11.44
CA SER A 248 15.50 -6.59 -10.94
C SER A 248 14.12 -6.59 -10.29
N GLY A 249 13.13 -7.26 -10.91
CA GLY A 249 11.81 -7.46 -10.34
C GLY A 249 11.82 -8.31 -9.06
N ALA A 250 12.63 -9.35 -9.00
CA ALA A 250 12.80 -10.18 -7.81
C ALA A 250 13.44 -9.39 -6.65
N LEU A 251 14.48 -8.59 -6.94
CA LEU A 251 15.06 -7.68 -5.95
C LEU A 251 14.02 -6.69 -5.40
N PHE A 252 13.17 -6.13 -6.28
CA PHE A 252 12.06 -5.27 -5.83
C PHE A 252 11.11 -6.03 -4.88
N ALA A 253 10.77 -7.27 -5.19
CA ALA A 253 9.82 -8.10 -4.46
C ALA A 253 10.31 -8.55 -3.06
N LEU A 254 11.63 -8.68 -2.85
CA LEU A 254 12.21 -9.27 -1.63
C LEU A 254 11.68 -8.71 -0.31
N PRO A 255 11.55 -7.38 -0.09
CA PRO A 255 11.03 -6.85 1.17
C PRO A 255 9.59 -7.28 1.46
N HIS A 256 8.76 -7.38 0.42
CA HIS A 256 7.37 -7.81 0.55
C HIS A 256 7.25 -9.32 0.78
N LEU A 257 8.17 -10.09 0.20
CA LEU A 257 8.29 -11.52 0.47
C LEU A 257 8.68 -11.77 1.94
N CYS A 258 9.62 -10.99 2.49
CA CYS A 258 9.94 -11.05 3.92
C CYS A 258 8.70 -10.85 4.79
N TYR A 259 7.86 -9.86 4.44
CA TYR A 259 6.61 -9.63 5.16
C TYR A 259 5.68 -10.85 5.10
N LEU A 260 5.44 -11.41 3.91
CA LEU A 260 4.56 -12.57 3.75
C LEU A 260 5.03 -13.78 4.55
N LEU A 261 6.34 -14.00 4.62
CA LEU A 261 6.92 -15.15 5.30
C LEU A 261 6.98 -15.00 6.83
N PHE A 262 7.23 -13.78 7.32
CA PHE A 262 7.61 -13.57 8.71
C PHE A 262 6.63 -12.73 9.53
N ALA A 263 5.62 -12.07 8.93
CA ALA A 263 4.73 -11.15 9.64
C ALA A 263 4.05 -11.79 10.86
N LEU A 264 3.58 -13.03 10.75
CA LEU A 264 2.92 -13.73 11.87
C LEU A 264 3.88 -14.00 13.03
N ARG A 265 5.13 -14.39 12.74
CA ARG A 265 6.16 -14.62 13.76
C ARG A 265 6.59 -13.32 14.42
N VAL A 266 6.76 -12.29 13.61
CA VAL A 266 7.10 -10.94 14.11
C VAL A 266 5.99 -10.40 15.01
N HIS A 267 4.72 -10.61 14.66
CA HIS A 267 3.58 -10.21 15.51
C HIS A 267 3.69 -10.76 16.92
N GLN A 268 3.97 -12.05 17.07
CA GLN A 268 4.13 -12.70 18.38
C GLN A 268 5.26 -12.08 19.22
N VAL A 269 6.30 -11.57 18.57
CA VAL A 269 7.46 -10.96 19.24
C VAL A 269 7.17 -9.52 19.67
N VAL A 270 6.52 -8.74 18.79
CA VAL A 270 6.33 -7.29 18.99
C VAL A 270 5.05 -6.92 19.73
N GLU A 271 4.10 -7.84 19.86
CA GLU A 271 2.79 -7.60 20.48
C GLU A 271 2.88 -6.91 21.84
N ARG A 272 3.86 -7.28 22.67
CA ARG A 272 4.06 -6.71 24.01
C ARG A 272 4.89 -5.41 24.01
N ARG A 273 5.59 -5.08 22.92
CA ARG A 273 6.53 -3.96 22.86
C ARG A 273 6.54 -3.30 21.48
N PRO A 274 5.40 -2.80 20.98
CA PRO A 274 5.28 -2.29 19.61
C PRO A 274 6.25 -1.13 19.34
N MET A 275 6.53 -0.27 20.32
CA MET A 275 7.47 0.85 20.16
C MET A 275 8.91 0.40 19.91
N GLN A 276 9.35 -0.71 20.53
CA GLN A 276 10.68 -1.26 20.24
C GLN A 276 10.73 -1.85 18.82
N GLY A 277 9.65 -2.49 18.40
CA GLY A 277 9.52 -2.98 17.02
C GLY A 277 9.50 -1.85 15.99
N ILE A 278 8.82 -0.72 16.28
CA ILE A 278 8.84 0.48 15.42
C ILE A 278 10.27 1.05 15.32
N ALA A 279 10.95 1.22 16.44
CA ALA A 279 12.32 1.74 16.47
C ALA A 279 13.28 0.81 15.69
N ALA A 280 13.25 -0.49 15.96
CA ALA A 280 14.05 -1.47 15.22
C ALA A 280 13.70 -1.49 13.73
N GLY A 281 12.41 -1.39 13.38
CA GLY A 281 11.92 -1.30 12.01
C GLY A 281 12.52 -0.10 11.27
N PHE A 282 12.46 1.09 11.85
CA PHE A 282 13.08 2.30 11.25
C PHE A 282 14.61 2.19 11.15
N GLY A 283 15.27 1.62 12.16
CA GLY A 283 16.72 1.39 12.11
C GLY A 283 17.12 0.50 10.94
N LEU A 284 16.44 -0.63 10.76
CA LEU A 284 16.70 -1.55 9.64
C LEU A 284 16.32 -0.95 8.29
N VAL A 285 15.23 -0.18 8.21
CA VAL A 285 14.85 0.57 6.99
C VAL A 285 15.94 1.58 6.64
N ALA A 286 16.42 2.36 7.61
CA ALA A 286 17.49 3.34 7.39
C ALA A 286 18.78 2.68 6.90
N LEU A 287 19.22 1.59 7.54
CA LEU A 287 20.38 0.81 7.13
C LEU A 287 20.21 0.21 5.73
N GLY A 288 19.02 -0.36 5.46
CA GLY A 288 18.71 -0.92 4.14
C GLY A 288 18.75 0.15 3.04
N LEU A 289 18.11 1.31 3.26
CA LEU A 289 18.14 2.43 2.29
C LEU A 289 19.53 2.99 2.08
N ALA A 290 20.27 3.27 3.16
CA ALA A 290 21.65 3.75 3.06
C ALA A 290 22.57 2.75 2.34
N GLY A 291 22.39 1.46 2.63
CA GLY A 291 23.17 0.38 2.02
C GLY A 291 23.04 0.27 0.51
N HIS A 292 21.88 0.66 -0.06
CA HIS A 292 21.69 0.69 -1.52
C HIS A 292 22.68 1.67 -2.21
N GLY A 293 23.08 2.74 -1.53
CA GLY A 293 24.07 3.69 -2.07
C GLY A 293 25.47 3.08 -2.26
N ALA A 294 25.80 2.04 -1.48
CA ALA A 294 27.09 1.35 -1.52
C ALA A 294 26.99 -0.03 -2.23
N ALA A 295 25.81 -0.49 -2.60
CA ALA A 295 25.62 -1.77 -3.27
C ALA A 295 26.05 -1.66 -4.75
N ASP A 296 26.94 -2.55 -5.17
CA ASP A 296 27.51 -2.64 -6.53
C ASP A 296 27.44 -4.06 -7.12
N SER A 297 26.87 -5.00 -6.38
CA SER A 297 26.76 -6.41 -6.78
C SER A 297 25.39 -6.98 -6.43
N LEU A 298 24.99 -8.05 -7.13
CA LEU A 298 23.74 -8.73 -6.86
C LEU A 298 23.62 -9.21 -5.41
N ALA A 299 24.73 -9.71 -4.85
CA ALA A 299 24.76 -10.15 -3.45
C ALA A 299 24.55 -8.98 -2.48
N ALA A 300 25.21 -7.84 -2.72
CA ALA A 300 25.05 -6.63 -1.92
C ALA A 300 23.60 -6.10 -2.01
N PHE A 301 23.03 -5.96 -3.22
CA PHE A 301 21.63 -5.58 -3.39
C PHE A 301 20.68 -6.54 -2.70
N THR A 302 20.90 -7.85 -2.81
CA THR A 302 20.09 -8.86 -2.11
C THR A 302 20.16 -8.65 -0.60
N GLY A 303 21.34 -8.46 -0.04
CA GLY A 303 21.54 -8.24 1.39
C GLY A 303 20.81 -7.00 1.90
N VAL A 304 20.96 -5.85 1.23
CA VAL A 304 20.29 -4.59 1.64
C VAL A 304 18.78 -4.66 1.43
N ARG A 305 18.28 -5.39 0.42
CA ARG A 305 16.85 -5.63 0.22
C ARG A 305 16.26 -6.54 1.30
N LEU A 306 16.97 -7.57 1.75
CA LEU A 306 16.56 -8.40 2.88
C LEU A 306 16.56 -7.61 4.18
N LEU A 307 17.56 -6.75 4.40
CA LEU A 307 17.63 -5.87 5.56
C LEU A 307 16.45 -4.89 5.57
N LEU A 308 16.16 -4.26 4.43
CA LEU A 308 14.98 -3.42 4.25
C LEU A 308 13.68 -4.22 4.49
N GLY A 309 13.62 -5.48 4.04
CA GLY A 309 12.49 -6.38 4.24
C GLY A 309 12.24 -6.72 5.71
N ALA A 310 13.31 -6.96 6.46
CA ALA A 310 13.21 -7.14 7.91
C ALA A 310 12.67 -5.89 8.60
N GLY A 311 13.19 -4.70 8.22
CA GLY A 311 12.72 -3.41 8.71
C GLY A 311 11.26 -3.13 8.36
N LEU A 312 10.88 -3.41 7.10
CA LEU A 312 9.50 -3.28 6.62
C LEU A 312 8.55 -4.19 7.42
N THR A 313 8.94 -5.43 7.66
CA THR A 313 8.10 -6.39 8.39
C THR A 313 7.93 -5.98 9.84
N LEU A 314 9.04 -5.66 10.52
CA LEU A 314 9.02 -5.20 11.91
C LEU A 314 8.19 -3.92 12.08
N GLY A 315 8.42 -2.92 11.24
CA GLY A 315 7.75 -1.63 11.33
C GLY A 315 6.24 -1.75 11.07
N LEU A 316 5.83 -2.39 9.95
CA LEU A 316 4.41 -2.55 9.61
C LEU A 316 3.63 -3.32 10.66
N VAL A 317 4.18 -4.45 11.13
CA VAL A 317 3.49 -5.27 12.15
C VAL A 317 3.38 -4.48 13.45
N SER A 318 4.45 -3.78 13.86
CA SER A 318 4.44 -2.99 15.10
C SER A 318 3.49 -1.79 15.02
N LEU A 319 3.43 -1.09 13.86
CA LEU A 319 2.46 -0.02 13.63
C LEU A 319 1.02 -0.54 13.67
N SER A 320 0.78 -1.73 13.13
CA SER A 320 -0.55 -2.38 13.20
C SER A 320 -0.95 -2.72 14.64
N VAL A 321 -0.01 -3.20 15.46
CA VAL A 321 -0.25 -3.45 16.91
C VAL A 321 -0.54 -2.12 17.63
N LEU A 322 0.26 -1.09 17.41
CA LEU A 322 0.04 0.23 17.99
C LEU A 322 -1.29 0.84 17.56
N ALA A 323 -1.69 0.66 16.28
CA ALA A 323 -2.99 1.10 15.77
C ALA A 323 -4.14 0.39 16.48
N ALA A 324 -4.03 -0.92 16.72
CA ALA A 324 -5.02 -1.68 17.48
C ALA A 324 -5.14 -1.18 18.93
N GLU A 325 -4.02 -0.91 19.59
CA GLU A 325 -4.01 -0.30 20.95
C GLU A 325 -4.69 1.08 20.96
N CYS A 326 -4.40 1.94 19.97
CA CYS A 326 -5.00 3.26 19.84
C CYS A 326 -6.50 3.22 19.51
N ALA A 327 -6.99 2.12 18.94
CA ALA A 327 -8.40 1.96 18.59
C ALA A 327 -9.31 1.66 19.80
N HIS A 328 -8.75 1.18 20.92
CA HIS A 328 -9.53 0.91 22.12
C HIS A 328 -10.23 2.18 22.64
N GLY A 329 -11.55 2.10 22.81
CA GLY A 329 -12.38 3.21 23.31
C GLY A 329 -12.61 4.33 22.29
N ARG A 330 -12.38 4.10 21.00
CA ARG A 330 -12.65 5.07 19.92
C ARG A 330 -13.48 4.44 18.80
N PRO A 331 -14.30 5.23 18.09
CA PRO A 331 -14.96 4.77 16.88
C PRO A 331 -13.88 4.38 15.84
N PRO A 332 -13.81 3.10 15.42
CA PRO A 332 -12.70 2.63 14.60
C PRO A 332 -12.68 3.26 13.19
N GLY A 333 -13.85 3.56 12.61
CA GLY A 333 -13.95 4.07 11.25
C GLY A 333 -13.22 5.39 11.02
N GLY A 334 -13.35 6.36 11.93
CA GLY A 334 -12.69 7.67 11.80
C GLY A 334 -11.16 7.57 11.95
N MET A 335 -10.70 6.77 12.91
CA MET A 335 -9.27 6.59 13.17
C MET A 335 -8.57 5.87 12.00
N PHE A 336 -9.11 4.74 11.54
CA PHE A 336 -8.53 4.00 10.42
C PHE A 336 -8.66 4.74 9.09
N GLY A 337 -9.74 5.52 8.89
CA GLY A 337 -9.85 6.40 7.73
C GLY A 337 -8.77 7.48 7.71
N THR A 338 -8.47 8.09 8.86
CA THR A 338 -7.38 9.06 8.98
C THR A 338 -6.01 8.39 8.79
N LEU A 339 -5.81 7.19 9.35
CA LEU A 339 -4.58 6.42 9.16
C LEU A 339 -4.31 6.12 7.69
N GLU A 340 -5.33 5.71 6.95
CA GLU A 340 -5.25 5.46 5.50
C GLU A 340 -4.92 6.75 4.72
N LEU A 341 -5.52 7.89 5.09
CA LEU A 341 -5.21 9.19 4.49
C LEU A 341 -3.76 9.59 4.73
N VAL A 342 -3.27 9.39 5.96
CA VAL A 342 -1.88 9.68 6.36
C VAL A 342 -0.91 8.76 5.61
N SER A 343 -1.21 7.48 5.51
CA SER A 343 -0.45 6.50 4.72
C SER A 343 -0.31 6.91 3.26
N LYS A 344 -1.44 7.27 2.61
CA LYS A 344 -1.44 7.78 1.23
C LYS A 344 -0.70 9.10 1.08
N GLY A 345 -0.84 9.99 2.07
CA GLY A 345 -0.08 11.24 2.14
C GLY A 345 1.43 10.99 2.17
N GLY A 346 1.87 10.02 2.96
CA GLY A 346 3.27 9.58 3.02
C GLY A 346 3.77 9.06 1.66
N ALA A 347 2.97 8.23 0.98
CA ALA A 347 3.32 7.72 -0.35
C ALA A 347 3.41 8.82 -1.42
N VAL A 348 2.47 9.78 -1.41
CA VAL A 348 2.49 10.94 -2.32
C VAL A 348 3.72 11.80 -2.06
N ALA A 349 3.99 12.14 -0.79
CA ALA A 349 5.16 12.93 -0.42
C ALA A 349 6.47 12.22 -0.82
N ALA A 350 6.54 10.89 -0.65
CA ALA A 350 7.69 10.08 -1.07
C ALA A 350 7.93 10.15 -2.58
N GLY A 351 6.88 10.01 -3.40
CA GLY A 351 7.00 10.08 -4.85
C GLY A 351 7.45 11.47 -5.34
N LEU A 352 6.90 12.55 -4.75
CA LEU A 352 7.32 13.92 -5.05
C LEU A 352 8.77 14.17 -4.63
N ALA A 353 9.16 13.74 -3.43
CA ALA A 353 10.53 13.85 -2.94
C ALA A 353 11.51 13.00 -3.78
N ALA A 354 11.08 11.82 -4.23
CA ALA A 354 11.86 10.97 -5.12
C ALA A 354 12.10 11.65 -6.49
N ALA A 355 11.05 12.25 -7.07
CA ALA A 355 11.18 12.98 -8.34
C ALA A 355 12.11 14.17 -8.21
N ALA A 356 11.93 15.00 -7.18
CA ALA A 356 12.78 16.16 -6.91
C ALA A 356 14.23 15.74 -6.62
N GLY A 357 14.42 14.75 -5.74
CA GLY A 357 15.75 14.24 -5.40
C GLY A 357 16.49 13.70 -6.62
N ASN A 358 15.82 12.85 -7.40
CA ASN A 358 16.42 12.28 -8.60
C ASN A 358 16.82 13.36 -9.63
N SER A 359 15.95 14.36 -9.84
CA SER A 359 16.22 15.44 -10.82
C SER A 359 17.37 16.35 -10.42
N LEU A 360 17.61 16.55 -9.13
CA LEU A 360 18.62 17.47 -8.60
C LEU A 360 19.95 16.79 -8.29
N LEU A 361 19.92 15.56 -7.79
CA LEU A 361 21.08 14.88 -7.17
C LEU A 361 21.25 13.43 -7.66
N GLY A 362 20.42 12.97 -8.62
CA GLY A 362 20.51 11.65 -9.25
C GLY A 362 19.87 10.51 -8.44
N LEU A 363 20.03 9.28 -8.96
CA LEU A 363 19.29 8.07 -8.55
C LEU A 363 19.45 7.70 -7.06
N SER A 364 20.54 8.09 -6.42
CA SER A 364 20.78 7.78 -5.00
C SER A 364 20.07 8.75 -4.04
N ALA A 365 19.67 9.93 -4.49
CA ALA A 365 19.10 10.95 -3.63
C ALA A 365 17.76 10.53 -2.95
N PRO A 366 16.84 9.85 -3.62
CA PRO A 366 15.65 9.31 -2.96
C PRO A 366 15.97 8.41 -1.77
N LEU A 367 16.98 7.57 -1.89
CA LEU A 367 17.42 6.66 -0.83
C LEU A 367 17.97 7.40 0.38
N LEU A 368 18.80 8.43 0.14
CA LEU A 368 19.34 9.28 1.21
C LEU A 368 18.23 10.05 1.93
N THR A 369 17.27 10.57 1.19
CA THR A 369 16.09 11.25 1.76
C THR A 369 15.27 10.29 2.63
N GLY A 370 14.98 9.09 2.14
CA GLY A 370 14.30 8.05 2.91
C GLY A 370 15.07 7.62 4.15
N THR A 371 16.41 7.50 4.04
CA THR A 371 17.28 7.22 5.17
C THR A 371 17.19 8.30 6.23
N ALA A 372 17.27 9.58 5.84
CA ALA A 372 17.18 10.70 6.78
C ALA A 372 15.84 10.71 7.54
N ILE A 373 14.71 10.53 6.85
CA ILE A 373 13.38 10.45 7.49
C ILE A 373 13.29 9.24 8.43
N ALA A 374 13.81 8.08 8.01
CA ALA A 374 13.81 6.89 8.87
C ALA A 374 14.66 7.09 10.13
N LEU A 375 15.82 7.77 10.04
CA LEU A 375 16.65 8.10 11.21
C LEU A 375 15.96 9.11 12.14
N VAL A 376 15.29 10.13 11.61
CA VAL A 376 14.50 11.08 12.43
C VAL A 376 13.38 10.33 13.16
N ALA A 377 12.67 9.43 12.47
CA ALA A 377 11.61 8.63 13.08
C ALA A 377 12.16 7.63 14.11
N LEU A 378 13.33 7.03 13.87
CA LEU A 378 14.04 6.19 14.84
C LEU A 378 14.37 6.99 16.11
N ALA A 379 14.96 8.18 15.97
CA ALA A 379 15.27 9.07 17.08
C ALA A 379 14.00 9.41 17.88
N ALA A 380 12.90 9.77 17.17
CA ALA A 380 11.63 10.06 17.81
C ALA A 380 11.02 8.84 18.55
N ALA A 381 11.18 7.62 18.01
CA ALA A 381 10.69 6.40 18.64
C ALA A 381 11.49 5.99 19.89
N THR A 382 12.76 6.40 19.98
CA THR A 382 13.66 6.08 21.10
C THR A 382 13.64 7.13 22.20
N LEU A 383 13.17 8.37 21.96
CA LEU A 383 13.13 9.44 22.95
C LEU A 383 12.06 9.18 24.02
N PRO A 384 12.43 9.05 25.31
CA PRO A 384 11.47 8.74 26.40
C PRO A 384 10.42 9.83 26.63
N ALA A 385 10.68 11.06 26.19
CA ALA A 385 9.85 12.23 26.46
C ALA A 385 8.48 12.20 25.78
N LEU A 386 8.33 11.51 24.66
CA LEU A 386 7.06 11.39 23.93
C LEU A 386 6.05 10.46 24.62
N PHE A 387 6.50 9.59 25.51
CA PHE A 387 5.70 8.52 26.12
C PHE A 387 5.54 8.64 27.64
N ARG A 388 6.23 9.58 28.33
CA ARG A 388 6.16 9.74 29.80
C ARG A 388 4.87 10.39 30.33
N ARG A 389 3.94 10.81 29.49
CA ARG A 389 2.68 11.46 29.89
C ARG A 389 1.46 10.56 29.89
N SER A 390 1.60 9.25 29.73
CA SER A 390 0.48 8.31 29.92
C SER A 390 0.56 7.67 31.29
N PRO A 391 -0.48 7.74 32.14
CA PRO A 391 -0.51 7.01 33.41
C PRO A 391 -0.45 5.51 33.06
N ARG A 392 0.40 4.78 33.78
CA ARG A 392 0.50 3.32 33.69
C ARG A 392 -0.88 2.74 33.95
N ILE A 393 -1.50 2.15 32.93
CA ILE A 393 -2.67 1.28 33.12
C ILE A 393 -2.14 0.05 33.88
N ARG A 394 -2.44 0.02 35.19
CA ARG A 394 -2.20 -1.18 36.02
C ARG A 394 -3.17 -2.24 35.55
N TRP A 395 -2.64 -3.30 34.96
CA TRP A 395 -3.38 -4.53 34.77
C TRP A 395 -3.59 -5.17 36.17
N SER A 396 -4.83 -5.14 36.66
CA SER A 396 -5.23 -6.03 37.76
C SER A 396 -5.33 -7.43 37.15
N ARG A 397 -4.71 -8.38 37.85
CA ARG A 397 -4.68 -9.81 37.52
C ARG A 397 -6.08 -10.43 37.55
#